data_00944a2c76bb4e537b9d8a70b52f5a7a
#
_entry.id   00944a2c76bb4e537b9d8a70b52f5a7a
#
_cell.length_a   1.000
_cell.length_b   1.000
_cell.length_c   1.000
_cell.angle_alpha   90.00
_cell.angle_beta   90.00
_cell.angle_gamma   90.00
#
_symmetry.space_group_name_H-M   'P 1'
#
loop_
_entity.id
_entity.type
_entity.pdbx_description
1 polymer ?
#
loop_
_entity_poly.entity_id
_entity_poly.type
_entity_poly.pdbx_seq_one_letter_code
_entity_poly.pdbx_strand_id
1 'polypeptide(L)'
;MRDKLLPRQLCAQPCRLAFRWPGDKKASHPLSLKDLSLAGQLERLKEMGVACLKLEGRMKRPEYVAVVTKIYATALKEGREPTGDELAQLEAAFSRQGFTQGYYRDQKGPAMFGTRPEGTKDPEELFAQARA
;
A
#
# COMPACT_ATOMS: atom_id res chain seq x y z
N MET A 1 -32.72 20.71 3.78
CA MET A 1 -32.65 19.46 3.00
C MET A 1 -31.30 18.80 3.33
N ARG A 2 -31.26 17.76 4.18
CA ARG A 2 -30.04 17.07 4.54
C ARG A 2 -29.73 16.10 3.40
N ASP A 3 -28.64 16.35 2.67
CA ASP A 3 -28.11 15.39 1.72
C ASP A 3 -27.93 14.05 2.42
N LYS A 4 -28.77 13.09 2.08
CA LYS A 4 -28.55 11.70 2.38
C LYS A 4 -27.33 11.27 1.55
N LEU A 5 -26.14 11.48 2.10
CA LEU A 5 -24.94 10.85 1.59
C LEU A 5 -25.27 9.35 1.47
N LEU A 6 -25.28 8.86 0.24
CA LEU A 6 -25.40 7.45 -0.05
C LEU A 6 -24.43 6.69 0.89
N PRO A 7 -24.88 5.62 1.56
CA PRO A 7 -24.00 4.87 2.42
C PRO A 7 -22.77 4.48 1.60
N ARG A 8 -21.59 4.94 2.06
CA ARG A 8 -20.33 4.50 1.47
C ARG A 8 -20.40 2.99 1.45
N GLN A 9 -20.33 2.38 0.28
CA GLN A 9 -20.30 0.94 0.18
C GLN A 9 -19.06 0.46 0.94
N LEU A 10 -19.29 -0.03 2.15
CA LEU A 10 -18.24 -0.58 2.99
C LEU A 10 -17.80 -1.88 2.33
N CYS A 11 -16.56 -1.87 1.83
CA CYS A 11 -15.98 -3.09 1.28
C CYS A 11 -15.77 -4.09 2.43
N ALA A 12 -16.41 -5.25 2.35
CA ALA A 12 -16.25 -6.33 3.33
C ALA A 12 -14.84 -6.98 3.30
N GLN A 13 -13.98 -6.56 2.37
CA GLN A 13 -12.62 -7.05 2.18
C GLN A 13 -12.51 -8.59 2.08
N PRO A 14 -13.31 -9.29 1.27
CA PRO A 14 -13.24 -10.75 1.16
C PRO A 14 -11.85 -11.23 0.73
N CYS A 15 -11.11 -10.42 -0.03
CA CYS A 15 -9.73 -10.72 -0.39
C CYS A 15 -8.75 -10.72 0.80
N ARG A 16 -9.18 -10.34 2.00
CA ARG A 16 -8.35 -10.32 3.23
C ARG A 16 -8.76 -11.39 4.23
N LEU A 17 -9.81 -12.15 3.93
CA LEU A 17 -10.28 -13.22 4.80
C LEU A 17 -9.36 -14.44 4.71
N ALA A 18 -9.36 -15.21 5.78
CA ALA A 18 -8.74 -16.51 5.79
C ALA A 18 -9.67 -17.53 5.12
N PHE A 19 -9.13 -18.34 4.25
CA PHE A 19 -9.83 -19.43 3.56
C PHE A 19 -9.21 -20.76 3.96
N ARG A 20 -10.03 -21.79 4.01
CA ARG A 20 -9.61 -23.17 4.23
C ARG A 20 -10.33 -24.07 3.24
N TRP A 21 -9.57 -24.81 2.46
CA TRP A 21 -10.11 -25.82 1.55
C TRP A 21 -10.38 -27.13 2.28
N PRO A 22 -11.30 -27.95 1.80
CA PRO A 22 -11.48 -29.30 2.33
C PRO A 22 -10.15 -30.08 2.29
N GLY A 23 -9.73 -30.59 3.46
CA GLY A 23 -8.44 -31.29 3.60
C GLY A 23 -7.28 -30.43 4.14
N ASP A 24 -7.37 -29.11 4.13
CA ASP A 24 -6.34 -28.24 4.70
C ASP A 24 -6.30 -28.31 6.23
N LYS A 25 -5.12 -28.42 6.80
CA LYS A 25 -4.91 -28.39 8.26
C LYS A 25 -5.06 -26.98 8.84
N LYS A 26 -4.73 -25.92 8.06
CA LYS A 26 -4.75 -24.53 8.48
C LYS A 26 -5.40 -23.64 7.43
N ALA A 27 -6.05 -22.58 7.89
CA ALA A 27 -6.52 -21.52 7.02
C ALA A 27 -5.34 -20.72 6.47
N SER A 28 -5.48 -20.20 5.26
CA SER A 28 -4.51 -19.34 4.58
C SER A 28 -5.20 -18.11 4.00
N HIS A 29 -4.43 -17.15 3.49
CA HIS A 29 -4.95 -15.92 2.89
C HIS A 29 -4.59 -15.85 1.40
N PRO A 30 -5.15 -16.75 0.56
CA PRO A 30 -4.73 -16.93 -0.84
C PRO A 30 -5.06 -15.74 -1.75
N LEU A 31 -5.85 -14.79 -1.27
CA LEU A 31 -6.24 -13.58 -2.01
C LEU A 31 -5.61 -12.32 -1.43
N SER A 32 -4.86 -12.42 -0.32
CA SER A 32 -4.27 -11.27 0.35
C SER A 32 -2.88 -10.99 -0.19
N LEU A 33 -2.80 -10.13 -1.21
CA LEU A 33 -1.51 -9.66 -1.73
C LEU A 33 -0.89 -8.61 -0.80
N LYS A 34 0.44 -8.58 -0.77
CA LYS A 34 1.22 -7.45 -0.27
C LYS A 34 0.90 -6.20 -1.08
N ASP A 35 1.18 -5.05 -0.51
CA ASP A 35 0.98 -3.79 -1.21
C ASP A 35 2.03 -3.65 -2.33
N LEU A 36 1.58 -3.26 -3.52
CA LEU A 36 2.49 -2.95 -4.62
C LEU A 36 3.19 -1.62 -4.34
N SER A 37 4.51 -1.61 -4.36
CA SER A 37 5.29 -0.38 -4.34
C SER A 37 6.30 -0.37 -5.48
N LEU A 38 6.25 0.70 -6.27
CA LEU A 38 7.20 0.99 -7.34
C LEU A 38 8.05 2.22 -6.99
N ALA A 39 8.17 2.56 -5.71
CA ALA A 39 8.92 3.72 -5.24
C ALA A 39 10.38 3.72 -5.71
N GLY A 40 11.04 2.56 -5.75
CA GLY A 40 12.40 2.41 -6.29
C GLY A 40 12.47 2.16 -7.80
N GLN A 41 11.47 2.62 -8.57
CA GLN A 41 11.42 2.47 -10.02
C GLN A 41 10.96 3.77 -10.72
N LEU A 42 11.01 4.91 -10.02
CA LEU A 42 10.44 6.17 -10.52
C LEU A 42 11.15 6.67 -11.77
N GLU A 43 12.47 6.63 -11.79
CA GLU A 43 13.24 7.02 -12.99
C GLU A 43 12.91 6.12 -14.18
N ARG A 44 12.85 4.83 -13.94
CA ARG A 44 12.52 3.86 -15.00
C ARG A 44 11.12 4.09 -15.56
N LEU A 45 10.14 4.35 -14.71
CA LEU A 45 8.77 4.66 -15.12
C LEU A 45 8.71 5.95 -15.95
N LYS A 46 9.49 6.96 -15.57
CA LYS A 46 9.61 8.23 -16.30
C LYS A 46 10.24 8.01 -17.69
N GLU A 47 11.33 7.25 -17.76
CA GLU A 47 11.97 6.88 -19.03
C GLU A 47 11.01 6.14 -19.98
N MET A 48 10.15 5.30 -19.45
CA MET A 48 9.11 4.59 -20.20
C MET A 48 7.95 5.48 -20.66
N GLY A 49 7.94 6.76 -20.30
CA GLY A 49 6.90 7.71 -20.68
C GLY A 49 5.63 7.60 -19.86
N VAL A 50 5.66 7.04 -18.65
CA VAL A 50 4.50 6.99 -17.77
C VAL A 50 4.15 8.40 -17.32
N ALA A 51 2.97 8.89 -17.74
CA ALA A 51 2.55 10.26 -17.51
C ALA A 51 1.95 10.51 -16.11
N CYS A 52 1.46 9.47 -15.43
CA CYS A 52 0.77 9.61 -14.15
C CYS A 52 0.93 8.35 -13.30
N LEU A 53 1.14 8.56 -11.99
CA LEU A 53 1.14 7.50 -10.99
C LEU A 53 -0.15 7.61 -10.15
N LYS A 54 -0.89 6.52 -10.06
CA LYS A 54 -2.08 6.45 -9.21
C LYS A 54 -1.70 5.87 -7.85
N LEU A 55 -1.90 6.66 -6.80
CA LEU A 55 -1.78 6.21 -5.42
C LEU A 55 -3.13 5.69 -4.93
N GLU A 56 -3.13 4.48 -4.37
CA GLU A 56 -4.37 3.84 -3.90
C GLU A 56 -4.42 3.87 -2.37
N GLY A 57 -5.46 4.53 -1.83
CA GLY A 57 -5.62 4.74 -0.40
C GLY A 57 -7.01 4.43 0.13
N ARG A 58 -7.78 3.56 -0.56
CA ARG A 58 -9.12 3.20 -0.12
C ARG A 58 -9.10 2.67 1.32
N MET A 59 -9.98 3.21 2.16
CA MET A 59 -10.11 2.86 3.58
C MET A 59 -8.84 3.14 4.40
N LYS A 60 -7.97 4.00 3.93
CA LYS A 60 -6.80 4.49 4.67
C LYS A 60 -7.11 5.83 5.32
N ARG A 61 -6.35 6.13 6.38
CA ARG A 61 -6.40 7.44 7.04
C ARG A 61 -5.86 8.52 6.08
N PRO A 62 -6.31 9.78 6.20
CA PRO A 62 -5.77 10.88 5.40
C PRO A 62 -4.26 11.03 5.53
N GLU A 63 -3.71 10.79 6.72
CA GLU A 63 -2.27 10.88 6.99
C GLU A 63 -1.46 9.87 6.16
N TYR A 64 -1.98 8.67 5.94
CA TYR A 64 -1.37 7.71 5.02
C TYR A 64 -1.24 8.32 3.62
N VAL A 65 -2.31 8.92 3.11
CA VAL A 65 -2.30 9.53 1.77
C VAL A 65 -1.31 10.68 1.73
N ALA A 66 -1.26 11.52 2.77
CA ALA A 66 -0.33 12.64 2.86
C ALA A 66 1.14 12.17 2.84
N VAL A 67 1.50 11.19 3.67
CA VAL A 67 2.86 10.64 3.73
C VAL A 67 3.27 10.05 2.37
N VAL A 68 2.45 9.18 1.81
CA VAL A 68 2.77 8.51 0.54
C VAL A 68 2.90 9.53 -0.58
N THR A 69 1.95 10.46 -0.69
CA THR A 69 1.97 11.47 -1.75
C THR A 69 3.18 12.38 -1.61
N LYS A 70 3.52 12.82 -0.39
CA LYS A 70 4.69 13.67 -0.13
C LYS A 70 5.98 13.00 -0.62
N ILE A 71 6.21 11.75 -0.25
CA ILE A 71 7.44 11.02 -0.62
C ILE A 71 7.54 10.87 -2.14
N TYR A 72 6.49 10.40 -2.81
CA TYR A 72 6.50 10.24 -4.27
C TYR A 72 6.65 11.59 -4.99
N ALA A 73 5.93 12.62 -4.55
CA ALA A 73 6.02 13.96 -5.16
C ALA A 73 7.41 14.58 -4.99
N THR A 74 8.02 14.44 -3.80
CA THR A 74 9.38 14.94 -3.54
C THR A 74 10.39 14.22 -4.42
N ALA A 75 10.37 12.90 -4.45
CA ALA A 75 11.29 12.11 -5.26
C ALA A 75 11.18 12.46 -6.75
N LEU A 76 9.95 12.56 -7.28
CA LEU A 76 9.72 12.95 -8.68
C LEU A 76 10.18 14.37 -8.98
N LYS A 77 9.93 15.33 -8.07
CA LYS A 77 10.36 16.73 -8.23
C LYS A 77 11.88 16.87 -8.24
N GLU A 78 12.55 16.11 -7.39
CA GLU A 78 14.01 16.12 -7.25
C GLU A 78 14.72 15.22 -8.28
N GLY A 79 13.97 14.43 -9.06
CA GLY A 79 14.52 13.54 -10.06
C GLY A 79 15.39 12.45 -9.47
N ARG A 80 14.98 11.88 -8.34
CA ARG A 80 15.71 10.83 -7.62
C ARG A 80 14.79 9.71 -7.17
N GLU A 81 15.37 8.58 -6.82
CA GLU A 81 14.65 7.55 -6.06
C GLU A 81 14.45 7.97 -4.60
N PRO A 82 13.41 7.48 -3.91
CA PRO A 82 13.24 7.68 -2.47
C PRO A 82 14.43 7.16 -1.67
N THR A 83 14.78 7.89 -0.62
CA THR A 83 15.84 7.47 0.31
C THR A 83 15.44 6.24 1.13
N GLY A 84 16.41 5.61 1.82
CA GLY A 84 16.13 4.51 2.73
C GLY A 84 15.13 4.88 3.83
N ASP A 85 15.24 6.08 4.39
CA ASP A 85 14.32 6.59 5.41
C ASP A 85 12.91 6.81 4.84
N GLU A 86 12.81 7.35 3.62
CA GLU A 86 11.53 7.53 2.94
C GLU A 86 10.87 6.17 2.64
N LEU A 87 11.64 5.16 2.22
CA LEU A 87 11.13 3.80 2.02
C LEU A 87 10.65 3.18 3.34
N ALA A 88 11.39 3.38 4.44
CA ALA A 88 10.96 2.94 5.76
C ALA A 88 9.67 3.63 6.22
N GLN A 89 9.51 4.93 5.94
CA GLN A 89 8.27 5.65 6.22
C GLN A 89 7.09 5.13 5.39
N LEU A 90 7.29 4.80 4.11
CA LEU A 90 6.26 4.18 3.27
C LEU A 90 5.80 2.84 3.86
N GLU A 91 6.74 2.01 4.30
CA GLU A 91 6.43 0.72 4.91
C GLU A 91 5.72 0.89 6.25
N ALA A 92 6.19 1.81 7.09
CA ALA A 92 5.58 2.13 8.38
C ALA A 92 4.17 2.70 8.24
N ALA A 93 3.94 3.59 7.25
CA ALA A 93 2.64 4.18 7.00
C ALA A 93 1.57 3.11 6.72
N PHE A 94 1.90 2.11 5.94
CA PHE A 94 1.11 0.89 5.79
C PHE A 94 1.82 -0.16 4.93
N SER A 95 1.96 -1.37 5.47
CA SER A 95 2.35 -2.53 4.66
C SER A 95 1.68 -3.81 5.18
N ARG A 96 1.65 -4.83 4.32
CA ARG A 96 1.24 -6.20 4.65
C ARG A 96 2.46 -7.10 4.62
N GLN A 97 3.33 -6.98 5.63
CA GLN A 97 4.62 -7.70 5.69
C GLN A 97 5.54 -7.33 4.52
N GLY A 98 5.68 -6.03 4.28
CA GLY A 98 6.47 -5.48 3.19
C GLY A 98 5.70 -5.25 1.90
N PHE A 99 6.45 -4.90 0.87
CA PHE A 99 5.93 -4.60 -0.46
C PHE A 99 6.18 -5.73 -1.45
N THR A 100 5.51 -5.66 -2.60
CA THR A 100 5.75 -6.56 -3.73
C THR A 100 5.95 -5.76 -5.01
N GLN A 101 6.78 -6.27 -5.90
CA GLN A 101 6.94 -5.82 -7.29
C GLN A 101 6.64 -6.97 -8.26
N GLY A 102 5.99 -8.03 -7.78
CA GLY A 102 5.80 -9.27 -8.55
C GLY A 102 5.14 -9.05 -9.91
N TYR A 103 4.14 -8.18 -10.01
CA TYR A 103 3.52 -7.85 -11.30
C TYR A 103 4.44 -7.04 -12.22
N TYR A 104 5.18 -6.09 -11.66
CA TYR A 104 6.12 -5.27 -12.43
C TYR A 104 7.28 -6.11 -13.01
N ARG A 105 7.75 -7.09 -12.25
CA ARG A 105 8.88 -7.95 -12.64
C ARG A 105 8.46 -9.25 -13.33
N ASP A 106 7.17 -9.47 -13.55
CA ASP A 106 6.59 -10.75 -14.00
C ASP A 106 7.01 -11.97 -13.15
N GLN A 107 7.22 -11.73 -11.85
CA GLN A 107 7.60 -12.74 -10.85
C GLN A 107 6.40 -13.05 -9.94
N LYS A 108 5.38 -13.66 -10.52
CA LYS A 108 4.16 -14.04 -9.79
C LYS A 108 4.39 -15.28 -8.94
N GLY A 109 3.86 -15.30 -7.72
CA GLY A 109 3.99 -16.48 -6.88
C GLY A 109 3.71 -16.20 -5.39
N PRO A 110 3.97 -17.18 -4.51
CA PRO A 110 3.67 -17.10 -3.08
C PRO A 110 4.29 -15.92 -2.34
N ALA A 111 5.45 -15.42 -2.78
CA ALA A 111 6.13 -14.27 -2.18
C ALA A 111 5.34 -12.96 -2.28
N MET A 112 4.35 -12.89 -3.20
CA MET A 112 3.48 -11.74 -3.35
C MET A 112 2.38 -11.64 -2.27
N PHE A 113 2.13 -12.69 -1.51
CA PHE A 113 1.07 -12.71 -0.52
C PHE A 113 1.58 -12.25 0.84
N GLY A 114 0.71 -11.59 1.59
CA GLY A 114 1.01 -11.12 2.94
C GLY A 114 -0.25 -10.63 3.65
N THR A 115 -0.19 -10.59 4.96
CA THR A 115 -1.25 -10.10 5.83
C THR A 115 -0.68 -9.05 6.76
N ARG A 116 -1.51 -8.09 7.21
CA ARG A 116 -1.10 -7.21 8.29
C ARG A 116 -1.34 -7.97 9.61
N PRO A 117 -0.33 -8.11 10.48
CA PRO A 117 -0.51 -8.77 11.77
C PRO A 117 -1.60 -8.08 12.60
N GLU A 118 -2.39 -8.87 13.32
CA GLU A 118 -3.36 -8.33 14.27
C GLU A 118 -2.67 -7.48 15.33
N GLY A 119 -3.31 -6.39 15.74
CA GLY A 119 -2.75 -5.48 16.72
C GLY A 119 -1.64 -4.55 16.21
N THR A 120 -1.28 -4.58 14.93
CA THR A 120 -0.35 -3.61 14.35
C THR A 120 -0.91 -2.19 14.52
N LYS A 121 -0.18 -1.36 15.29
CA LYS A 121 -0.55 0.05 15.52
C LYS A 121 -0.15 0.90 14.32
N ASP A 122 -0.88 1.99 14.11
CA ASP A 122 -0.50 3.01 13.16
C ASP A 122 0.72 3.81 13.69
N PRO A 123 1.59 4.33 12.82
CA PRO A 123 2.78 5.09 13.21
C PRO A 123 2.37 6.52 13.62
N GLU A 124 1.89 6.70 14.83
CA GLU A 124 1.29 7.96 15.30
C GLU A 124 2.25 9.16 15.21
N GLU A 125 3.55 8.98 15.45
CA GLU A 125 4.55 10.04 15.30
C GLU A 125 4.67 10.50 13.83
N LEU A 126 4.77 9.56 12.91
CA LEU A 126 4.81 9.86 11.46
C LEU A 126 3.53 10.55 11.01
N PHE A 127 2.39 10.09 11.51
CA PHE A 127 1.08 10.68 11.18
C PHE A 127 0.88 12.04 11.82
N ALA A 128 1.42 12.29 13.02
CA ALA A 128 1.43 13.62 13.63
C ALA A 128 2.21 14.63 12.78
N GLN A 129 3.38 14.24 12.27
CA GLN A 129 4.16 15.07 11.34
C GLN A 129 3.42 15.37 10.03
N ALA A 130 2.60 14.45 9.57
CA ALA A 130 1.82 14.65 8.34
C ALA A 130 0.60 15.58 8.53
N ARG A 131 0.20 15.84 9.78
CA ARG A 131 -0.88 16.79 10.14
C ARG A 131 -0.38 18.22 10.38
N ALA A 132 0.89 18.38 10.67
CA ALA A 132 1.54 19.68 10.90
C ALA A 132 1.79 20.43 9.60
#